data_a344d1fc3f89ff42bb5cfc7e70ad4529
#
_entry.id   a344d1fc3f89ff42bb5cfc7e70ad4529
#
_cell.length_a   1.000
_cell.length_b   1.000
_cell.length_c   1.000
_cell.angle_alpha   90.00
_cell.angle_beta   90.00
_cell.angle_gamma   90.00
#
_symmetry.space_group_name_H-M   'P 1'
#
loop_
_entity.id
_entity.type
_entity.pdbx_description
1 polymer ?
#
loop_
_entity_poly.entity_id
_entity_poly.type
_entity_poly.pdbx_seq_one_letter_code
_entity_poly.pdbx_strand_id
1 'polypeptide(L)'
;VCGLEELVRHPQVLTVGEAGLDKLADAPMDLQVEVFRCQACLAEEVGKPLVIHLVKAVDELLKVKRDLRPSNPWIIHGFRGKAALAEEYLKHGFYLSFGEKYQEAALCRVPADRLFIETDESEVSIGELYARAAEVRGISPEELGETLRRNVCKVFFKP
;
A
#
# COMPACT_ATOMS: atom_id res chain seq x y z
N VAL A 1 -4.70 -6.88 -20.32
CA VAL A 1 -4.21 -7.80 -19.28
C VAL A 1 -3.14 -8.75 -19.83
N CYS A 2 -3.23 -9.21 -21.08
CA CYS A 2 -2.31 -10.20 -21.65
C CYS A 2 -0.80 -9.87 -21.58
N GLY A 3 -0.37 -8.62 -21.53
CA GLY A 3 1.06 -8.27 -21.38
C GLY A 3 1.54 -8.25 -19.91
N LEU A 4 0.63 -8.06 -18.96
CA LEU A 4 0.97 -7.96 -17.55
C LEU A 4 1.31 -9.32 -16.93
N GLU A 5 0.61 -10.38 -17.35
CA GLU A 5 0.79 -11.75 -16.83
C GLU A 5 2.20 -12.30 -17.06
N GLU A 6 2.81 -11.94 -18.19
CA GLU A 6 4.18 -12.34 -18.50
C GLU A 6 5.18 -11.50 -17.71
N LEU A 7 4.99 -10.18 -17.67
CA LEU A 7 5.89 -9.25 -16.99
C LEU A 7 5.97 -9.49 -15.48
N VAL A 8 4.84 -9.75 -14.82
CA VAL A 8 4.82 -9.95 -13.36
C VAL A 8 5.55 -11.20 -12.89
N ARG A 9 5.83 -12.17 -13.78
CA ARG A 9 6.60 -13.38 -13.47
C ARG A 9 8.10 -13.13 -13.45
N HIS A 10 8.55 -12.00 -14.02
CA HIS A 10 9.97 -11.67 -14.02
C HIS A 10 10.50 -11.48 -12.60
N PRO A 11 11.68 -12.03 -12.23
CA PRO A 11 12.20 -11.98 -10.86
C PRO A 11 12.52 -10.56 -10.36
N GLN A 12 12.78 -9.61 -11.26
CA GLN A 12 13.00 -8.20 -10.89
C GLN A 12 11.69 -7.44 -10.60
N VAL A 13 10.54 -7.99 -10.95
CA VAL A 13 9.24 -7.41 -10.60
C VAL A 13 8.89 -7.84 -9.18
N LEU A 14 8.87 -6.91 -8.25
CA LEU A 14 8.68 -7.18 -6.82
C LEU A 14 7.23 -7.11 -6.36
N THR A 15 6.37 -6.44 -7.12
CA THR A 15 4.97 -6.19 -6.76
C THR A 15 4.08 -6.06 -7.99
N VAL A 16 2.80 -6.27 -7.83
CA VAL A 16 1.77 -5.87 -8.80
C VAL A 16 1.22 -4.50 -8.37
N GLY A 17 1.12 -3.56 -9.29
CA GLY A 17 0.62 -2.22 -8.99
C GLY A 17 1.17 -1.17 -9.97
N GLU A 18 0.67 0.05 -9.92
CA GLU A 18 -0.46 0.39 -9.06
C GLU A 18 -1.76 -0.18 -9.63
N ALA A 19 -2.48 -0.88 -8.77
CA ALA A 19 -3.85 -1.33 -9.02
C ALA A 19 -4.79 -0.53 -8.13
N GLY A 20 -6.00 -0.15 -8.58
CA GLY A 20 -6.77 0.69 -7.70
C GLY A 20 -8.20 0.96 -8.06
N LEU A 21 -8.83 1.71 -7.16
CA LEU A 21 -10.21 2.15 -7.23
C LEU A 21 -10.26 3.65 -6.93
N ASP A 22 -10.73 4.44 -7.89
CA ASP A 22 -10.83 5.89 -7.76
C ASP A 22 -12.21 6.38 -8.20
N LYS A 23 -13.03 6.87 -7.25
CA LYS A 23 -14.35 7.46 -7.54
C LYS A 23 -14.27 8.81 -8.26
N LEU A 24 -13.11 9.39 -8.41
CA LEU A 24 -12.91 10.64 -9.14
C LEU A 24 -12.42 10.42 -10.57
N ALA A 25 -12.05 9.18 -10.92
CA ALA A 25 -11.68 8.81 -12.28
C ALA A 25 -12.93 8.68 -13.19
N ASP A 26 -12.75 8.89 -14.49
CA ASP A 26 -13.82 8.82 -15.49
C ASP A 26 -14.34 7.39 -15.71
N ALA A 27 -13.51 6.38 -15.44
CA ALA A 27 -13.90 4.99 -15.63
C ALA A 27 -15.00 4.56 -14.64
N PRO A 28 -16.06 3.86 -15.11
CA PRO A 28 -17.12 3.35 -14.23
C PRO A 28 -16.57 2.44 -13.12
N MET A 29 -17.14 2.53 -11.91
CA MET A 29 -16.65 1.79 -10.74
C MET A 29 -16.75 0.27 -10.90
N ASP A 30 -17.75 -0.24 -11.57
CA ASP A 30 -17.92 -1.67 -11.87
C ASP A 30 -16.77 -2.19 -12.74
N LEU A 31 -16.36 -1.43 -13.76
CA LEU A 31 -15.20 -1.76 -14.58
C LEU A 31 -13.90 -1.68 -13.78
N GLN A 32 -13.73 -0.64 -12.94
CA GLN A 32 -12.56 -0.53 -12.07
C GLN A 32 -12.45 -1.74 -11.12
N VAL A 33 -13.56 -2.15 -10.51
CA VAL A 33 -13.60 -3.31 -9.61
C VAL A 33 -13.27 -4.60 -10.36
N GLU A 34 -13.75 -4.79 -11.59
CA GLU A 34 -13.43 -5.96 -12.41
C GLU A 34 -11.92 -6.02 -12.70
N VAL A 35 -11.35 -4.93 -13.18
CA VAL A 35 -9.90 -4.83 -13.49
C VAL A 35 -9.07 -5.03 -12.22
N PHE A 36 -9.46 -4.39 -11.13
CA PHE A 36 -8.77 -4.53 -9.83
C PHE A 36 -8.78 -5.98 -9.33
N ARG A 37 -9.92 -6.68 -9.45
CA ARG A 37 -10.01 -8.11 -9.10
C ARG A 37 -9.07 -8.98 -9.93
N CYS A 38 -8.98 -8.73 -11.24
CA CYS A 38 -8.05 -9.45 -12.11
C CYS A 38 -6.59 -9.23 -11.68
N GLN A 39 -6.21 -7.98 -11.37
CA GLN A 39 -4.85 -7.66 -10.90
C GLN A 39 -4.56 -8.28 -9.52
N ALA A 40 -5.53 -8.26 -8.61
CA ALA A 40 -5.41 -8.88 -7.30
C ALA A 40 -5.27 -10.40 -7.37
N CYS A 41 -6.04 -11.07 -8.23
CA CYS A 41 -5.90 -12.51 -8.49
C CYS A 41 -4.53 -12.84 -9.10
N LEU A 42 -4.06 -12.02 -10.02
CA LEU A 42 -2.73 -12.19 -10.61
C LEU A 42 -1.62 -12.05 -9.57
N ALA A 43 -1.72 -11.04 -8.69
CA ALA A 43 -0.77 -10.85 -7.59
C ALA A 43 -0.71 -12.08 -6.66
N GLU A 44 -1.88 -12.64 -6.33
CA GLU A 44 -2.00 -13.86 -5.53
C GLU A 44 -1.38 -15.08 -6.24
N GLU A 45 -1.67 -15.27 -7.53
CA GLU A 45 -1.14 -16.36 -8.33
C GLU A 45 0.39 -16.36 -8.40
N VAL A 46 1.00 -15.17 -8.58
CA VAL A 46 2.46 -15.04 -8.67
C VAL A 46 3.15 -14.87 -7.31
N GLY A 47 2.40 -14.87 -6.21
CA GLY A 47 2.94 -14.75 -4.86
C GLY A 47 3.52 -13.36 -4.52
N LYS A 48 3.12 -12.29 -5.22
CA LYS A 48 3.66 -10.93 -5.05
C LYS A 48 2.69 -10.01 -4.31
N PRO A 49 3.19 -9.03 -3.54
CA PRO A 49 2.33 -8.04 -2.89
C PRO A 49 1.58 -7.19 -3.92
N LEU A 50 0.46 -6.60 -3.50
CA LEU A 50 -0.35 -5.68 -4.31
C LEU A 50 -0.23 -4.26 -3.75
N VAL A 51 0.22 -3.31 -4.55
CA VAL A 51 0.23 -1.87 -4.24
C VAL A 51 -1.04 -1.24 -4.79
N ILE A 52 -1.77 -0.52 -3.92
CA ILE A 52 -3.14 -0.10 -4.18
C ILE A 52 -3.26 1.42 -4.14
N HIS A 53 -3.72 1.99 -5.25
CA HIS A 53 -4.24 3.34 -5.32
C HIS A 53 -5.71 3.37 -4.90
N LEU A 54 -6.07 4.22 -3.92
CA LEU A 54 -7.43 4.23 -3.38
C LEU A 54 -7.95 5.65 -3.14
N VAL A 55 -8.99 6.03 -3.89
CA VAL A 55 -9.66 7.31 -3.73
C VAL A 55 -11.17 7.11 -3.52
N LYS A 56 -11.65 7.40 -2.31
CA LYS A 56 -13.08 7.40 -1.92
C LYS A 56 -13.83 6.07 -2.16
N ALA A 57 -13.15 4.94 -2.36
CA ALA A 57 -13.73 3.63 -2.70
C ALA A 57 -13.44 2.57 -1.62
N VAL A 58 -13.58 2.94 -0.34
CA VAL A 58 -13.28 2.08 0.82
C VAL A 58 -14.15 0.82 0.83
N ASP A 59 -15.47 0.97 0.67
CA ASP A 59 -16.42 -0.13 0.75
C ASP A 59 -16.20 -1.16 -0.36
N GLU A 60 -15.90 -0.67 -1.57
CA GLU A 60 -15.60 -1.51 -2.73
C GLU A 60 -14.31 -2.31 -2.50
N LEU A 61 -13.25 -1.65 -2.00
CA LEU A 61 -11.99 -2.32 -1.68
C LEU A 61 -12.16 -3.38 -0.61
N LEU A 62 -12.82 -3.07 0.50
CA LEU A 62 -13.06 -4.01 1.60
C LEU A 62 -13.92 -5.19 1.15
N LYS A 63 -14.90 -4.95 0.28
CA LYS A 63 -15.71 -6.03 -0.32
C LYS A 63 -14.83 -6.97 -1.13
N VAL A 64 -14.01 -6.43 -2.04
CA VAL A 64 -13.11 -7.25 -2.87
C VAL A 64 -12.15 -8.05 -2.01
N LYS A 65 -11.53 -7.42 -1.00
CA LYS A 65 -10.59 -8.12 -0.10
C LYS A 65 -11.27 -9.26 0.67
N ARG A 66 -12.48 -9.03 1.17
CA ARG A 66 -13.27 -10.05 1.87
C ARG A 66 -13.64 -11.23 0.97
N ASP A 67 -14.00 -10.93 -0.29
CA ASP A 67 -14.40 -11.95 -1.26
C ASP A 67 -13.21 -12.81 -1.71
N LEU A 68 -12.05 -12.17 -1.99
CA LEU A 68 -10.86 -12.86 -2.49
C LEU A 68 -10.04 -13.54 -1.39
N ARG A 69 -10.06 -13.01 -0.16
CA ARG A 69 -9.27 -13.52 0.99
C ARG A 69 -7.79 -13.72 0.66
N PRO A 70 -7.11 -12.70 0.12
CA PRO A 70 -5.73 -12.87 -0.34
C PRO A 70 -4.78 -13.22 0.80
N SER A 71 -3.81 -14.08 0.50
CA SER A 71 -2.70 -14.42 1.41
C SER A 71 -1.55 -13.44 1.29
N ASN A 72 -1.40 -12.80 0.14
CA ASN A 72 -0.35 -11.83 -0.12
C ASN A 72 -0.61 -10.47 0.53
N PRO A 73 0.45 -9.72 0.89
CA PRO A 73 0.31 -8.37 1.43
C PRO A 73 -0.37 -7.42 0.45
N TRP A 74 -1.31 -6.64 0.95
CA TRP A 74 -1.94 -5.53 0.26
C TRP A 74 -1.52 -4.22 0.92
N ILE A 75 -0.96 -3.30 0.15
CA ILE A 75 -0.41 -2.02 0.61
C ILE A 75 -1.23 -0.89 0.00
N ILE A 76 -1.91 -0.10 0.82
CA ILE A 76 -2.55 1.14 0.37
C ILE A 76 -1.47 2.21 0.37
N HIS A 77 -1.10 2.72 -0.83
CA HIS A 77 -0.11 3.77 -0.95
C HIS A 77 -0.73 5.16 -0.84
N GLY A 78 0.09 6.17 -0.61
CA GLY A 78 -0.33 7.57 -0.54
C GLY A 78 -1.40 7.84 0.53
N PHE A 79 -1.40 7.13 1.67
CA PHE A 79 -2.46 7.24 2.66
C PHE A 79 -2.54 8.63 3.29
N ARG A 80 -3.68 9.30 3.17
CA ARG A 80 -3.95 10.66 3.69
C ARG A 80 -5.17 10.71 4.63
N GLY A 81 -5.74 9.55 4.96
CA GLY A 81 -6.93 9.45 5.78
C GLY A 81 -6.72 9.75 7.26
N LYS A 82 -7.83 9.81 8.01
CA LYS A 82 -7.81 9.97 9.47
C LYS A 82 -7.37 8.68 10.18
N ALA A 83 -6.97 8.81 11.44
CA ALA A 83 -6.56 7.68 12.29
C ALA A 83 -7.60 6.54 12.33
N ALA A 84 -8.89 6.86 12.45
CA ALA A 84 -9.96 5.86 12.44
C ALA A 84 -10.01 5.03 11.16
N LEU A 85 -9.74 5.65 9.99
CA LEU A 85 -9.68 4.93 8.71
C LEU A 85 -8.43 4.07 8.63
N ALA A 86 -7.28 4.55 9.13
CA ALA A 86 -6.07 3.74 9.23
C ALA A 86 -6.30 2.49 10.09
N GLU A 87 -6.93 2.64 11.26
CA GLU A 87 -7.29 1.53 12.14
C GLU A 87 -8.23 0.53 11.46
N GLU A 88 -9.19 1.01 10.68
CA GLU A 88 -10.08 0.12 9.92
C GLU A 88 -9.33 -0.72 8.89
N TYR A 89 -8.44 -0.12 8.10
CA TYR A 89 -7.61 -0.86 7.16
C TYR A 89 -6.68 -1.87 7.85
N LEU A 90 -6.09 -1.48 8.99
CA LEU A 90 -5.23 -2.38 9.78
C LEU A 90 -5.99 -3.62 10.30
N LYS A 91 -7.24 -3.46 10.76
CA LYS A 91 -8.11 -4.60 11.13
C LYS A 91 -8.33 -5.58 9.99
N HIS A 92 -8.38 -5.07 8.76
CA HIS A 92 -8.49 -5.88 7.55
C HIS A 92 -7.15 -6.38 7.00
N GLY A 93 -6.04 -6.19 7.74
CA GLY A 93 -4.73 -6.73 7.40
C GLY A 93 -3.97 -6.00 6.29
N PHE A 94 -4.34 -4.74 6.01
CA PHE A 94 -3.57 -3.91 5.08
C PHE A 94 -2.26 -3.40 5.70
N TYR A 95 -1.31 -3.10 4.82
CA TYR A 95 -0.19 -2.21 5.10
C TYR A 95 -0.54 -0.81 4.61
N LEU A 96 0.02 0.22 5.25
CA LEU A 96 -0.19 1.61 4.85
C LEU A 96 1.15 2.27 4.53
N SER A 97 1.19 2.96 3.40
CA SER A 97 2.33 3.75 2.96
C SER A 97 1.98 5.23 2.96
N PHE A 98 2.87 6.05 3.53
CA PHE A 98 2.68 7.48 3.73
C PHE A 98 3.68 8.26 2.89
N GLY A 99 3.16 9.19 2.09
CA GLY A 99 3.96 10.13 1.33
C GLY A 99 4.24 11.42 2.10
N GLU A 100 4.42 12.52 1.39
CA GLU A 100 4.68 13.84 1.98
C GLU A 100 3.50 14.39 2.80
N LYS A 101 2.26 14.10 2.36
CA LYS A 101 1.04 14.68 2.93
C LYS A 101 0.26 13.60 3.69
N TYR A 102 0.19 13.72 5.00
CA TYR A 102 -0.57 12.80 5.85
C TYR A 102 -1.08 13.49 7.12
N GLN A 103 -1.93 12.82 7.86
CA GLN A 103 -2.34 13.23 9.20
C GLN A 103 -1.45 12.53 10.24
N GLU A 104 -0.76 13.30 11.07
CA GLU A 104 0.19 12.79 12.09
C GLU A 104 -0.46 11.76 13.02
N ALA A 105 -1.70 12.03 13.46
CA ALA A 105 -2.46 11.09 14.29
C ALA A 105 -2.67 9.73 13.61
N ALA A 106 -2.80 9.69 12.30
CA ALA A 106 -2.90 8.43 11.55
C ALA A 106 -1.56 7.71 11.51
N LEU A 107 -0.46 8.43 11.21
CA LEU A 107 0.88 7.85 11.21
C LEU A 107 1.26 7.25 12.57
N CYS A 108 0.90 7.91 13.67
CA CYS A 108 1.14 7.42 15.04
C CYS A 108 0.37 6.13 15.36
N ARG A 109 -0.80 5.89 14.73
CA ARG A 109 -1.62 4.70 14.98
C ARG A 109 -1.17 3.46 14.22
N VAL A 110 -0.38 3.61 13.16
CA VAL A 110 0.06 2.46 12.38
C VAL A 110 1.16 1.70 13.12
N PRO A 111 1.00 0.39 13.36
CA PRO A 111 2.05 -0.44 13.93
C PRO A 111 3.32 -0.41 13.08
N ALA A 112 4.47 -0.50 13.73
CA ALA A 112 5.77 -0.41 13.08
C ALA A 112 5.94 -1.45 11.95
N ASP A 113 5.39 -2.66 12.11
CA ASP A 113 5.47 -3.76 11.15
C ASP A 113 4.44 -3.70 10.01
N ARG A 114 3.65 -2.62 9.93
CA ARG A 114 2.61 -2.38 8.91
C ARG A 114 2.81 -1.07 8.15
N LEU A 115 3.94 -0.40 8.36
CA LEU A 115 4.25 0.93 7.88
C LEU A 115 5.21 0.90 6.71
N PHE A 116 4.93 1.76 5.72
CA PHE A 116 5.86 2.19 4.68
C PHE A 116 5.87 3.71 4.56
N ILE A 117 6.96 4.26 4.04
CA ILE A 117 7.11 5.67 3.67
C ILE A 117 7.56 5.71 2.21
N GLU A 118 7.02 6.64 1.45
CA GLU A 118 7.23 6.76 0.01
C GLU A 118 7.40 8.22 -0.43
N THR A 119 7.98 8.45 -1.59
CA THR A 119 8.06 9.77 -2.22
C THR A 119 6.90 10.01 -3.17
N ASP A 120 6.47 8.98 -3.90
CA ASP A 120 5.51 9.09 -4.99
C ASP A 120 5.90 10.22 -5.95
N GLU A 121 5.03 11.20 -6.19
CA GLU A 121 5.30 12.38 -7.01
C GLU A 121 5.96 13.54 -6.23
N SER A 122 6.33 13.35 -4.96
CA SER A 122 6.95 14.41 -4.14
C SER A 122 8.38 14.69 -4.56
N GLU A 123 8.75 15.96 -4.61
CA GLU A 123 10.14 16.42 -4.79
C GLU A 123 10.98 16.32 -3.49
N VAL A 124 10.32 16.06 -2.35
CA VAL A 124 11.00 15.90 -1.06
C VAL A 124 11.77 14.59 -1.05
N SER A 125 13.01 14.63 -0.59
CA SER A 125 13.84 13.43 -0.52
C SER A 125 13.28 12.40 0.46
N ILE A 126 13.48 11.11 0.18
CA ILE A 126 13.05 10.04 1.09
C ILE A 126 13.67 10.16 2.48
N GLY A 127 14.92 10.64 2.57
CA GLY A 127 15.61 10.89 3.85
C GLY A 127 14.90 11.95 4.69
N GLU A 128 14.42 13.02 4.07
CA GLU A 128 13.65 14.07 4.74
C GLU A 128 12.26 13.56 5.17
N LEU A 129 11.59 12.76 4.34
CA LEU A 129 10.33 12.14 4.71
C LEU A 129 10.50 11.17 5.90
N TYR A 130 11.61 10.43 5.95
CA TYR A 130 11.94 9.59 7.12
C TYR A 130 12.16 10.42 8.37
N ALA A 131 12.91 11.53 8.28
CA ALA A 131 13.15 12.41 9.42
C ALA A 131 11.85 12.99 9.97
N ARG A 132 10.97 13.50 9.10
CA ARG A 132 9.65 14.03 9.50
C ARG A 132 8.77 12.94 10.15
N ALA A 133 8.71 11.76 9.55
CA ALA A 133 7.90 10.66 10.09
C ALA A 133 8.46 10.12 11.42
N ALA A 134 9.77 10.08 11.59
CA ALA A 134 10.43 9.69 12.84
C ALA A 134 10.14 10.68 13.97
N GLU A 135 10.21 11.99 13.70
CA GLU A 135 9.84 13.06 14.64
C GLU A 135 8.39 12.89 15.12
N VAL A 136 7.44 12.72 14.20
CA VAL A 136 6.02 12.50 14.54
C VAL A 136 5.82 11.25 15.39
N ARG A 137 6.59 10.19 15.15
CA ARG A 137 6.53 8.94 15.91
C ARG A 137 7.33 8.95 17.21
N GLY A 138 8.12 9.98 17.46
CA GLY A 138 8.96 10.12 18.66
C GLY A 138 10.10 9.10 18.72
N ILE A 139 10.64 8.70 17.57
CA ILE A 139 11.78 7.78 17.41
C ILE A 139 12.90 8.42 16.57
N SER A 140 14.08 7.82 16.54
CA SER A 140 15.13 8.33 15.67
C SER A 140 14.90 7.96 14.20
N PRO A 141 15.42 8.75 13.22
CA PRO A 141 15.40 8.40 11.81
C PRO A 141 16.04 7.04 11.51
N GLU A 142 17.11 6.68 12.24
CA GLU A 142 17.80 5.40 12.11
C GLU A 142 16.91 4.23 12.54
N GLU A 143 16.21 4.37 13.67
CA GLU A 143 15.26 3.37 14.16
C GLU A 143 14.09 3.19 13.18
N LEU A 144 13.55 4.28 12.64
CA LEU A 144 12.52 4.21 11.61
C LEU A 144 13.06 3.53 10.35
N GLY A 145 14.24 3.93 9.87
CA GLY A 145 14.88 3.36 8.69
C GLY A 145 15.09 1.85 8.81
N GLU A 146 15.56 1.37 9.96
CA GLU A 146 15.74 -0.06 10.22
C GLU A 146 14.38 -0.80 10.25
N THR A 147 13.36 -0.18 10.81
CA THR A 147 11.99 -0.72 10.81
C THR A 147 11.44 -0.86 9.39
N LEU A 148 11.57 0.19 8.58
CA LEU A 148 11.10 0.19 7.19
C LEU A 148 11.89 -0.80 6.34
N ARG A 149 13.22 -0.90 6.53
CA ARG A 149 14.06 -1.91 5.87
C ARG A 149 13.55 -3.33 6.15
N ARG A 150 13.25 -3.66 7.41
CA ARG A 150 12.67 -4.97 7.78
C ARG A 150 11.33 -5.22 7.10
N ASN A 151 10.45 -4.21 7.03
CA ASN A 151 9.16 -4.34 6.36
C ASN A 151 9.34 -4.58 4.86
N VAL A 152 10.24 -3.84 4.21
CA VAL A 152 10.58 -4.02 2.80
C VAL A 152 11.09 -5.43 2.54
N CYS A 153 12.05 -5.90 3.32
CA CYS A 153 12.57 -7.27 3.18
C CYS A 153 11.48 -8.32 3.37
N LYS A 154 10.63 -8.16 4.41
CA LYS A 154 9.54 -9.10 4.71
C LYS A 154 8.47 -9.16 3.62
N VAL A 155 8.14 -8.01 3.02
CA VAL A 155 7.00 -7.90 2.09
C VAL A 155 7.42 -8.13 0.65
N PHE A 156 8.54 -7.58 0.20
CA PHE A 156 8.95 -7.56 -1.21
C PHE A 156 10.06 -8.56 -1.55
N PHE A 157 10.85 -8.98 -0.57
CA PHE A 157 11.99 -9.88 -0.76
C PHE A 157 11.83 -11.18 0.03
N LYS A 158 10.65 -11.81 -0.08
CA LYS A 158 10.45 -13.13 0.52
C LYS A 158 11.45 -14.12 -0.05
N PRO A 159 12.11 -14.95 0.79
CA PRO A 159 12.98 -16.01 0.31
C PRO A 159 12.22 -17.08 -0.49
#